data_2d094f3608253de0ebdf01d5e4524c16
#
_entry.id   2d094f3608253de0ebdf01d5e4524c16
#
_cell.length_a   1.000
_cell.length_b   1.000
_cell.length_c   1.000
_cell.angle_alpha   90.00
_cell.angle_beta   90.00
_cell.angle_gamma   90.00
#
_symmetry.space_group_name_H-M   'P 1'
#
loop_
_entity.id
_entity.type
_entity.pdbx_description
1 polymer ?
#
loop_
_entity_poly.entity_id
_entity_poly.type
_entity_poly.pdbx_seq_one_letter_code
_entity_poly.pdbx_strand_id
1 'polypeptide(L)'
;MGAFQEVLAKGCLDRLGKSCPERRGKKIKAARPGQSPKGFGLESLGWSVGMKAVLVLVFVGCVSLHGLGDELVPDAFINVQSIAPDIQLEMRYVTDDNFVGAPVDGYLDPICYLARPAAAALAKVQETVTRDGYGLVMFDCYRPQRAVNHFVRWSEGKGAATKQQYFPDLDQSQLFELGYIAKRSGHSRGATVDVGLLKLSSNHSGDDFGRERPAKCQHRFERSKAEGHVDFGSDYDCFDAMSHTASREVSRHAMENRRYLVEVMARFGFENYDKEWWHFTYRPEPFPETYFDFPITDE
;
A
#
# COMPACT_ATOMS: atom_id res chain seq x y z
N MET A 1 -39.33 -8.24 26.40
CA MET A 1 -40.30 -8.39 25.32
C MET A 1 -40.74 -7.00 24.89
N GLY A 2 -40.52 -6.65 23.63
CA GLY A 2 -41.15 -5.50 22.97
C GLY A 2 -40.36 -4.19 23.10
N ALA A 3 -39.63 -3.84 22.04
CA ALA A 3 -39.40 -2.51 21.47
C ALA A 3 -38.02 -2.38 20.84
N PHE A 4 -37.83 -2.94 19.66
CA PHE A 4 -36.74 -2.55 18.74
C PHE A 4 -37.10 -2.99 17.30
N GLN A 5 -38.13 -2.35 16.75
CA GLN A 5 -38.44 -2.43 15.31
C GLN A 5 -39.31 -1.22 14.95
N GLU A 6 -38.64 -0.13 14.64
CA GLU A 6 -39.23 0.99 13.88
C GLU A 6 -38.18 2.13 13.78
N VAL A 7 -37.30 2.05 12.83
CA VAL A 7 -36.66 3.22 12.17
C VAL A 7 -35.91 2.72 10.94
N LEU A 8 -36.59 2.50 9.83
CA LEU A 8 -35.99 2.50 8.48
C LEU A 8 -37.14 2.59 7.45
N ALA A 9 -37.74 3.74 7.34
CA ALA A 9 -38.53 4.13 6.18
C ALA A 9 -38.74 5.65 6.14
N LYS A 10 -37.76 6.36 5.62
CA LYS A 10 -37.88 7.75 5.07
C LYS A 10 -36.82 7.83 4.00
N GLY A 11 -37.11 7.62 2.71
CA GLY A 11 -37.85 8.55 1.89
C GLY A 11 -36.80 9.22 1.00
N CYS A 12 -36.46 8.59 -0.17
CA CYS A 12 -35.65 9.24 -1.22
C CYS A 12 -36.54 10.28 -1.91
N LEU A 13 -36.26 11.56 -1.71
CA LEU A 13 -36.84 12.69 -2.43
C LEU A 13 -35.74 13.36 -3.25
N ASP A 14 -36.00 13.63 -4.55
CA ASP A 14 -35.09 14.42 -5.37
C ASP A 14 -35.18 15.93 -5.00
N ARG A 15 -34.26 16.74 -5.55
CA ARG A 15 -34.20 18.20 -5.28
C ARG A 15 -35.43 19.00 -5.72
N LEU A 16 -36.46 18.34 -6.26
CA LEU A 16 -37.70 18.93 -6.73
C LEU A 16 -38.94 18.33 -6.06
N GLY A 17 -38.79 17.49 -5.03
CA GLY A 17 -39.90 17.01 -4.22
C GLY A 17 -40.78 15.95 -4.86
N LYS A 18 -40.29 15.18 -5.84
CA LYS A 18 -41.09 14.13 -6.52
C LYS A 18 -40.56 12.74 -6.19
N SER A 19 -41.48 11.81 -5.92
CA SER A 19 -41.22 10.41 -5.62
C SER A 19 -40.74 9.62 -6.85
N CYS A 20 -39.70 8.76 -6.69
CA CYS A 20 -39.19 7.89 -7.74
C CYS A 20 -40.14 6.74 -8.10
N PRO A 21 -40.28 6.36 -9.37
CA PRO A 21 -41.09 5.24 -9.78
C PRO A 21 -40.46 3.88 -9.56
N GLU A 22 -41.26 2.96 -9.09
CA GLU A 22 -40.96 1.56 -8.78
C GLU A 22 -40.55 0.77 -10.05
N ARG A 23 -39.36 0.20 -10.13
CA ARG A 23 -38.98 -0.70 -11.24
C ARG A 23 -39.50 -2.11 -11.00
N ARG A 24 -40.46 -2.52 -11.81
CA ARG A 24 -40.93 -3.91 -11.88
C ARG A 24 -39.85 -4.84 -12.40
N GLY A 25 -39.47 -5.85 -11.60
CA GLY A 25 -38.53 -6.90 -11.98
C GLY A 25 -39.09 -7.82 -13.06
N LYS A 26 -38.36 -7.98 -14.17
CA LYS A 26 -38.56 -9.03 -15.16
C LYS A 26 -37.92 -10.33 -14.69
N LYS A 27 -38.75 -11.37 -14.47
CA LYS A 27 -38.29 -12.75 -14.24
C LYS A 27 -37.69 -13.33 -15.52
N ILE A 28 -36.41 -13.73 -15.46
CA ILE A 28 -35.76 -14.49 -16.52
C ILE A 28 -35.99 -15.98 -16.23
N LYS A 29 -36.62 -16.68 -17.19
CA LYS A 29 -36.87 -18.13 -17.15
C LYS A 29 -35.58 -18.88 -17.48
N ALA A 30 -35.21 -19.86 -16.67
CA ALA A 30 -34.13 -20.81 -16.88
C ALA A 30 -34.47 -21.72 -18.10
N ALA A 31 -33.45 -21.90 -18.99
CA ALA A 31 -33.49 -22.87 -20.07
C ALA A 31 -32.96 -24.23 -19.58
N ARG A 32 -33.65 -25.31 -20.00
CA ARG A 32 -33.29 -26.71 -19.70
C ARG A 32 -32.24 -27.23 -20.68
N PRO A 33 -31.35 -28.17 -20.30
CA PRO A 33 -30.42 -28.82 -21.20
C PRO A 33 -31.07 -30.04 -21.88
N GLY A 34 -30.75 -30.28 -23.14
CA GLY A 34 -31.14 -31.50 -23.80
C GLY A 34 -30.85 -31.53 -25.29
N GLN A 35 -30.03 -32.50 -25.65
CA GLN A 35 -29.98 -33.30 -26.89
C GLN A 35 -28.82 -33.05 -27.84
N SER A 36 -27.95 -34.07 -27.88
CA SER A 36 -26.94 -34.31 -28.91
C SER A 36 -27.60 -34.88 -30.19
N PRO A 37 -27.09 -34.57 -31.37
CA PRO A 37 -27.45 -35.24 -32.61
C PRO A 37 -26.55 -36.41 -32.93
N LYS A 38 -27.19 -37.44 -33.46
CA LYS A 38 -26.67 -38.75 -33.89
C LYS A 38 -25.83 -38.65 -35.16
N GLY A 39 -24.93 -39.63 -35.31
CA GLY A 39 -23.96 -39.78 -36.35
C GLY A 39 -24.53 -40.05 -37.74
N PHE A 40 -23.72 -39.76 -38.72
CA PHE A 40 -23.82 -40.24 -40.11
C PHE A 40 -22.61 -41.08 -40.42
N GLY A 41 -22.90 -42.30 -40.87
CA GLY A 41 -21.89 -43.26 -41.39
C GLY A 41 -21.42 -42.86 -42.78
N LEU A 42 -20.18 -43.19 -43.08
CA LEU A 42 -19.63 -43.10 -44.41
C LEU A 42 -18.97 -44.42 -44.72
N GLU A 43 -19.48 -44.96 -45.82
CA GLU A 43 -19.03 -46.22 -46.43
C GLU A 43 -17.64 -46.10 -47.08
N SER A 44 -17.00 -47.25 -47.14
CA SER A 44 -15.69 -47.53 -47.69
C SER A 44 -15.59 -47.39 -49.21
N LEU A 45 -14.52 -46.83 -49.70
CA LEU A 45 -13.93 -47.10 -51.01
C LEU A 45 -12.42 -47.12 -50.89
N GLY A 46 -11.87 -48.32 -51.07
CA GLY A 46 -10.43 -48.58 -51.08
C GLY A 46 -9.76 -48.14 -52.36
N TRP A 47 -8.58 -47.60 -52.25
CA TRP A 47 -7.54 -47.64 -53.29
C TRP A 47 -6.17 -47.64 -52.61
N SER A 48 -5.43 -48.71 -52.87
CA SER A 48 -4.05 -48.92 -52.48
C SER A 48 -3.12 -48.27 -53.49
N VAL A 49 -2.28 -47.36 -53.09
CA VAL A 49 -0.99 -47.09 -53.71
C VAL A 49 0.02 -46.74 -52.62
N GLY A 50 1.04 -47.57 -52.53
CA GLY A 50 2.12 -47.38 -51.56
C GLY A 50 3.05 -46.25 -51.98
N MET A 51 3.30 -45.41 -51.02
CA MET A 51 4.47 -44.55 -51.04
C MET A 51 4.85 -44.23 -49.60
N LYS A 52 6.03 -44.78 -49.23
CA LYS A 52 6.62 -44.52 -47.90
C LYS A 52 7.03 -43.05 -47.84
N ALA A 53 6.17 -42.22 -47.32
CA ALA A 53 6.53 -40.85 -46.93
C ALA A 53 7.07 -40.91 -45.49
N VAL A 54 8.37 -40.70 -45.33
CA VAL A 54 8.98 -40.47 -44.00
C VAL A 54 8.52 -39.10 -43.55
N LEU A 55 7.57 -39.10 -42.64
CA LEU A 55 7.10 -37.88 -41.96
C LEU A 55 8.15 -37.49 -40.91
N VAL A 56 9.06 -36.58 -41.30
CA VAL A 56 9.92 -35.87 -40.35
C VAL A 56 9.05 -34.87 -39.63
N LEU A 57 8.54 -35.26 -38.44
CA LEU A 57 7.91 -34.29 -37.51
C LEU A 57 9.01 -33.39 -36.97
N VAL A 58 9.20 -32.25 -37.62
CA VAL A 58 9.94 -31.15 -37.00
C VAL A 58 9.05 -30.61 -35.86
N PHE A 59 9.27 -31.05 -34.65
CA PHE A 59 8.79 -30.36 -33.48
C PHE A 59 9.50 -29.00 -33.41
N VAL A 60 8.90 -28.00 -34.01
CA VAL A 60 9.23 -26.63 -33.67
C VAL A 60 8.71 -26.41 -32.25
N GLY A 61 9.57 -26.72 -31.28
CA GLY A 61 9.35 -26.33 -29.89
C GLY A 61 9.22 -24.81 -29.87
N CYS A 62 7.99 -24.34 -29.69
CA CYS A 62 7.72 -22.95 -29.32
C CYS A 62 8.29 -22.81 -27.90
N VAL A 63 9.59 -22.58 -27.80
CA VAL A 63 10.19 -22.07 -26.57
C VAL A 63 9.59 -20.69 -26.42
N SER A 64 8.52 -20.58 -25.62
CA SER A 64 8.09 -19.31 -25.10
C SER A 64 9.28 -18.77 -24.29
N LEU A 65 10.10 -17.96 -24.94
CA LEU A 65 10.95 -17.02 -24.24
C LEU A 65 9.99 -16.13 -23.44
N HIS A 66 9.68 -16.54 -22.22
CA HIS A 66 9.28 -15.60 -21.20
C HIS A 66 10.53 -14.76 -20.99
N GLY A 67 10.63 -13.69 -21.76
CA GLY A 67 11.62 -12.66 -21.53
C GLY A 67 11.44 -12.24 -20.08
N LEU A 68 12.49 -12.36 -19.32
CA LEU A 68 12.77 -11.46 -18.20
C LEU A 68 12.84 -10.07 -18.88
N GLY A 69 11.67 -9.48 -19.19
CA GLY A 69 11.59 -8.06 -19.45
C GLY A 69 11.96 -7.43 -18.13
N ASP A 70 13.10 -6.75 -18.09
CA ASP A 70 13.34 -5.75 -17.07
C ASP A 70 12.07 -4.90 -17.03
N GLU A 71 11.31 -5.02 -15.93
CA GLU A 71 10.10 -4.21 -15.72
C GLU A 71 10.59 -2.81 -15.41
N LEU A 72 10.83 -2.04 -16.46
CA LEU A 72 11.28 -0.66 -16.38
C LEU A 72 10.28 0.16 -15.56
N VAL A 73 10.81 1.13 -14.82
CA VAL A 73 9.99 2.11 -14.09
C VAL A 73 9.08 2.83 -15.11
N PRO A 74 7.75 2.78 -14.98
CA PRO A 74 6.85 3.45 -15.91
C PRO A 74 7.10 4.96 -15.97
N ASP A 75 7.00 5.58 -17.13
CA ASP A 75 7.15 7.04 -17.34
C ASP A 75 6.26 7.91 -16.44
N ALA A 76 5.16 7.34 -15.97
CA ALA A 76 4.24 7.99 -15.04
C ALA A 76 4.81 8.16 -13.62
N PHE A 77 5.89 7.45 -13.29
CA PHE A 77 6.59 7.52 -12.01
C PHE A 77 7.85 8.38 -12.11
N ILE A 78 8.35 8.82 -10.96
CA ILE A 78 9.58 9.60 -10.85
C ILE A 78 10.23 9.29 -9.50
N ASN A 79 11.56 9.23 -9.46
CA ASN A 79 12.31 9.27 -8.22
C ASN A 79 12.13 10.65 -7.58
N VAL A 80 11.58 10.67 -6.36
CA VAL A 80 11.24 11.90 -5.64
C VAL A 80 12.46 12.79 -5.44
N GLN A 81 13.63 12.22 -5.15
CA GLN A 81 14.86 12.99 -4.95
C GLN A 81 15.35 13.70 -6.23
N SER A 82 14.88 13.32 -7.43
CA SER A 82 15.21 14.04 -8.66
C SER A 82 14.55 15.43 -8.73
N ILE A 83 13.47 15.66 -7.96
CA ILE A 83 12.75 16.95 -7.91
C ILE A 83 12.75 17.59 -6.51
N ALA A 84 13.06 16.83 -5.47
CA ALA A 84 13.17 17.29 -4.09
C ALA A 84 14.37 16.59 -3.41
N PRO A 85 15.62 16.97 -3.76
CA PRO A 85 16.83 16.25 -3.35
C PRO A 85 17.10 16.31 -1.84
N ASP A 86 16.50 17.26 -1.13
CA ASP A 86 16.69 17.42 0.32
C ASP A 86 15.79 16.48 1.15
N ILE A 87 14.88 15.73 0.51
CA ILE A 87 14.09 14.69 1.18
C ILE A 87 15.02 13.56 1.58
N GLN A 88 15.02 13.21 2.87
CA GLN A 88 15.80 12.08 3.37
C GLN A 88 15.05 10.77 3.15
N LEU A 89 15.80 9.69 2.87
CA LEU A 89 15.23 8.36 2.67
C LEU A 89 15.72 7.40 3.76
N GLU A 90 14.76 6.76 4.42
CA GLU A 90 14.97 5.63 5.33
C GLU A 90 14.13 4.45 4.87
N MET A 91 14.34 4.00 3.64
CA MET A 91 13.56 2.95 2.99
C MET A 91 13.75 1.61 3.71
N ARG A 92 12.92 1.36 4.74
CA ARG A 92 13.10 0.24 5.70
C ARG A 92 13.02 -1.12 5.05
N TYR A 93 12.22 -1.28 4.00
CA TYR A 93 11.97 -2.57 3.36
C TYR A 93 13.11 -3.09 2.49
N VAL A 94 14.13 -2.26 2.23
CA VAL A 94 15.38 -2.70 1.57
C VAL A 94 16.25 -3.53 2.52
N THR A 95 16.09 -3.38 3.82
CA THR A 95 16.89 -4.03 4.88
C THR A 95 16.04 -4.97 5.73
N ASP A 96 16.64 -5.55 6.76
CA ASP A 96 15.95 -6.34 7.80
C ASP A 96 15.33 -5.49 8.92
N ASP A 97 15.54 -4.16 8.91
CA ASP A 97 15.02 -3.24 9.91
C ASP A 97 13.55 -2.84 9.63
N ASN A 98 12.70 -3.85 9.57
CA ASN A 98 11.26 -3.74 9.32
C ASN A 98 10.50 -4.86 10.05
N PHE A 99 9.17 -4.82 10.03
CA PHE A 99 8.34 -5.78 10.76
C PHE A 99 8.44 -7.23 10.27
N VAL A 100 8.89 -7.44 9.00
CA VAL A 100 9.13 -8.79 8.45
C VAL A 100 10.42 -9.38 9.02
N GLY A 101 11.43 -8.53 9.30
CA GLY A 101 12.75 -8.91 9.79
C GLY A 101 13.66 -9.44 8.68
N ALA A 102 13.40 -9.08 7.43
CA ALA A 102 14.20 -9.41 6.25
C ALA A 102 13.94 -8.39 5.14
N PRO A 103 14.85 -8.26 4.14
CA PRO A 103 14.56 -7.50 2.93
C PRO A 103 13.28 -7.99 2.24
N VAL A 104 12.45 -7.05 1.77
CA VAL A 104 11.13 -7.34 1.21
C VAL A 104 11.22 -7.46 -0.32
N ASP A 105 10.49 -8.44 -0.88
CA ASP A 105 10.49 -8.71 -2.32
C ASP A 105 10.20 -7.46 -3.15
N GLY A 106 11.07 -7.15 -4.11
CA GLY A 106 10.92 -6.03 -5.03
C GLY A 106 11.53 -4.72 -4.54
N TYR A 107 12.07 -4.63 -3.34
CA TYR A 107 12.91 -3.54 -2.85
C TYR A 107 14.38 -3.88 -3.05
N LEU A 108 14.97 -3.44 -4.17
CA LEU A 108 16.36 -3.70 -4.51
C LEU A 108 17.27 -2.53 -4.11
N ASP A 109 16.76 -1.30 -4.26
CA ASP A 109 17.47 -0.07 -3.90
C ASP A 109 16.63 0.85 -3.01
N PRO A 110 17.26 1.71 -2.19
CA PRO A 110 16.57 2.63 -1.29
C PRO A 110 16.06 3.87 -2.03
N ILE A 111 15.15 3.69 -3.01
CA ILE A 111 14.61 4.74 -3.86
C ILE A 111 13.13 4.97 -3.55
N CYS A 112 12.74 6.23 -3.48
CA CYS A 112 11.34 6.64 -3.36
C CYS A 112 10.77 6.98 -4.73
N TYR A 113 10.09 6.05 -5.37
CA TYR A 113 9.28 6.31 -6.56
C TYR A 113 7.86 6.73 -6.19
N LEU A 114 7.32 7.73 -6.86
CA LEU A 114 5.91 8.13 -6.81
C LEU A 114 5.40 8.46 -8.21
N ALA A 115 4.09 8.35 -8.38
CA ALA A 115 3.42 8.93 -9.53
C ALA A 115 3.69 10.44 -9.59
N ARG A 116 4.01 10.98 -10.77
CA ARG A 116 4.47 12.38 -10.95
C ARG A 116 3.61 13.44 -10.24
N PRO A 117 2.25 13.39 -10.27
CA PRO A 117 1.44 14.38 -9.54
C PRO A 117 1.61 14.31 -8.01
N ALA A 118 1.72 13.09 -7.45
CA ALA A 118 1.95 12.90 -6.02
C ALA A 118 3.35 13.39 -5.61
N ALA A 119 4.39 13.06 -6.41
CA ALA A 119 5.75 13.54 -6.20
C ALA A 119 5.83 15.08 -6.23
N ALA A 120 5.18 15.72 -7.21
CA ALA A 120 5.14 17.19 -7.31
C ALA A 120 4.41 17.85 -6.12
N ALA A 121 3.37 17.20 -5.59
CA ALA A 121 2.70 17.65 -4.37
C ALA A 121 3.60 17.50 -3.14
N LEU A 122 4.31 16.36 -3.02
CA LEU A 122 5.23 16.11 -1.92
C LEU A 122 6.40 17.10 -1.89
N ALA A 123 6.94 17.47 -3.07
CA ALA A 123 7.98 18.50 -3.17
C ALA A 123 7.52 19.85 -2.55
N LYS A 124 6.24 20.23 -2.73
CA LYS A 124 5.69 21.44 -2.10
C LYS A 124 5.51 21.30 -0.59
N VAL A 125 5.23 20.08 -0.11
CA VAL A 125 5.25 19.79 1.33
C VAL A 125 6.66 20.02 1.86
N GLN A 126 7.70 19.44 1.21
CA GLN A 126 9.11 19.61 1.58
C GLN A 126 9.49 21.09 1.66
N GLU A 127 9.18 21.89 0.63
CA GLU A 127 9.42 23.34 0.64
C GLU A 127 8.76 24.05 1.83
N THR A 128 7.58 23.58 2.22
CA THR A 128 6.81 24.20 3.32
C THR A 128 7.43 23.85 4.67
N VAL A 129 7.67 22.56 4.93
CA VAL A 129 8.26 22.12 6.21
C VAL A 129 9.70 22.66 6.38
N THR A 130 10.43 22.86 5.27
CA THR A 130 11.78 23.46 5.30
C THR A 130 11.74 24.90 5.84
N ARG A 131 10.76 25.70 5.45
CA ARG A 131 10.57 27.06 5.99
C ARG A 131 10.23 27.06 7.49
N ASP A 132 9.59 25.98 7.95
CA ASP A 132 9.24 25.79 9.36
C ASP A 132 10.38 25.13 10.17
N GLY A 133 11.56 24.87 9.53
CA GLY A 133 12.75 24.30 10.19
C GLY A 133 12.79 22.78 10.22
N TYR A 134 11.99 22.12 9.38
CA TYR A 134 11.93 20.66 9.27
C TYR A 134 12.31 20.16 7.86
N GLY A 135 12.70 18.90 7.75
CA GLY A 135 12.80 18.14 6.49
C GLY A 135 11.88 16.94 6.53
N LEU A 136 11.46 16.44 5.37
CA LEU A 136 10.77 15.16 5.28
C LEU A 136 11.76 14.00 5.35
N VAL A 137 11.35 12.92 6.01
CA VAL A 137 11.99 11.61 5.92
C VAL A 137 10.97 10.59 5.44
N MET A 138 11.30 9.87 4.37
CA MET A 138 10.44 8.86 3.78
C MET A 138 10.81 7.48 4.32
N PHE A 139 9.83 6.75 4.80
CA PHE A 139 9.97 5.36 5.25
C PHE A 139 9.52 4.38 4.16
N ASP A 140 8.48 4.75 3.39
CA ASP A 140 8.01 4.04 2.21
C ASP A 140 7.30 4.98 1.22
N CYS A 141 7.38 4.60 -0.07
CA CYS A 141 6.75 5.33 -1.17
C CYS A 141 5.92 4.35 -2.03
N TYR A 142 6.20 4.23 -3.33
CA TYR A 142 5.67 3.14 -4.12
C TYR A 142 6.16 1.80 -3.55
N ARG A 143 5.23 0.84 -3.41
CA ARG A 143 5.47 -0.53 -2.94
C ARG A 143 5.00 -1.50 -4.00
N PRO A 144 5.88 -2.31 -4.61
CA PRO A 144 5.48 -3.31 -5.59
C PRO A 144 4.41 -4.27 -5.05
N GLN A 145 3.49 -4.75 -5.88
CA GLN A 145 2.50 -5.74 -5.43
C GLN A 145 3.16 -7.03 -4.92
N ARG A 146 4.34 -7.41 -5.45
CA ARG A 146 5.13 -8.55 -4.95
C ARG A 146 5.56 -8.39 -3.49
N ALA A 147 5.84 -7.15 -3.05
CA ALA A 147 6.12 -6.84 -1.65
C ALA A 147 4.90 -7.06 -0.77
N VAL A 148 3.72 -6.61 -1.21
CA VAL A 148 2.45 -6.87 -0.53
C VAL A 148 2.19 -8.38 -0.44
N ASN A 149 2.47 -9.13 -1.50
CA ASN A 149 2.35 -10.58 -1.50
C ASN A 149 3.36 -11.24 -0.54
N HIS A 150 4.54 -10.65 -0.35
CA HIS A 150 5.50 -11.08 0.69
C HIS A 150 4.90 -10.90 2.09
N PHE A 151 4.29 -9.76 2.38
CA PHE A 151 3.60 -9.53 3.67
C PHE A 151 2.48 -10.54 3.92
N VAL A 152 1.71 -10.91 2.88
CA VAL A 152 0.68 -11.97 2.99
C VAL A 152 1.32 -13.29 3.39
N ARG A 153 2.35 -13.76 2.69
CA ARG A 153 3.05 -15.01 3.01
C ARG A 153 3.66 -14.99 4.42
N TRP A 154 4.29 -13.86 4.78
CA TRP A 154 4.86 -13.68 6.11
C TRP A 154 3.79 -13.76 7.21
N SER A 155 2.61 -13.20 7.00
CA SER A 155 1.53 -13.18 8.00
C SER A 155 0.92 -14.56 8.29
N GLU A 156 1.09 -15.52 7.38
CA GLU A 156 0.67 -16.91 7.56
C GLU A 156 1.61 -17.68 8.50
N GLY A 157 2.78 -17.11 8.80
CA GLY A 157 3.76 -17.63 9.74
C GLY A 157 3.33 -17.50 11.20
N LYS A 158 4.17 -17.99 12.11
CA LYS A 158 3.98 -17.85 13.55
C LYS A 158 5.29 -17.49 14.23
N GLY A 159 5.19 -16.68 15.30
CA GLY A 159 6.33 -16.40 16.17
C GLY A 159 7.40 -15.54 15.53
N ALA A 160 7.00 -14.48 14.78
CA ALA A 160 7.93 -13.52 14.22
C ALA A 160 8.86 -12.94 15.31
N ALA A 161 10.17 -12.96 15.03
CA ALA A 161 11.18 -12.43 15.95
C ALA A 161 10.99 -10.93 16.22
N THR A 162 10.38 -10.22 15.27
CA THR A 162 10.09 -8.78 15.28
C THR A 162 8.85 -8.40 16.09
N LYS A 163 8.08 -9.38 16.60
CA LYS A 163 6.80 -9.15 17.30
C LYS A 163 6.93 -8.09 18.41
N GLN A 164 7.91 -8.22 19.29
CA GLN A 164 8.07 -7.30 20.42
C GLN A 164 8.35 -5.86 19.99
N GLN A 165 8.94 -5.68 18.80
CA GLN A 165 9.33 -4.38 18.27
C GLN A 165 8.19 -3.68 17.54
N TYR A 166 7.37 -4.44 16.78
CA TYR A 166 6.39 -3.85 15.83
C TYR A 166 4.93 -4.12 16.19
N PHE A 167 4.59 -5.25 16.86
CA PHE A 167 3.21 -5.62 17.17
C PHE A 167 3.10 -6.42 18.48
N PRO A 168 3.59 -5.86 19.60
CA PRO A 168 3.79 -6.61 20.86
C PRO A 168 2.51 -7.25 21.39
N ASP A 169 1.37 -6.61 21.21
CA ASP A 169 0.07 -7.04 21.75
C ASP A 169 -0.81 -7.79 20.76
N LEU A 170 -0.38 -7.92 19.50
CA LEU A 170 -1.16 -8.55 18.44
C LEU A 170 -0.53 -9.87 17.99
N ASP A 171 -1.36 -10.75 17.44
CA ASP A 171 -0.87 -11.89 16.69
C ASP A 171 -0.67 -11.49 15.22
N GLN A 172 0.38 -12.03 14.60
CA GLN A 172 0.77 -11.78 13.21
C GLN A 172 -0.40 -11.94 12.23
N SER A 173 -1.26 -12.96 12.46
CA SER A 173 -2.44 -13.23 11.64
C SER A 173 -3.56 -12.18 11.75
N GLN A 174 -3.58 -11.37 12.82
CA GLN A 174 -4.61 -10.35 13.07
C GLN A 174 -4.34 -9.04 12.32
N LEU A 175 -3.11 -8.82 11.83
CA LEU A 175 -2.68 -7.55 11.26
C LEU A 175 -3.49 -7.14 10.03
N PHE A 176 -3.95 -8.12 9.21
CA PHE A 176 -4.84 -7.87 8.07
C PHE A 176 -6.27 -7.53 8.51
N GLU A 177 -6.82 -8.27 9.46
CA GLU A 177 -8.18 -8.06 9.97
C GLU A 177 -8.30 -6.68 10.63
N LEU A 178 -7.29 -6.30 11.39
CA LEU A 178 -7.24 -5.02 12.08
C LEU A 178 -6.88 -3.83 11.16
N GLY A 179 -6.48 -4.10 9.89
CA GLY A 179 -6.24 -3.09 8.87
C GLY A 179 -4.86 -2.44 8.94
N TYR A 180 -3.89 -3.03 9.66
CA TYR A 180 -2.49 -2.58 9.64
C TYR A 180 -1.74 -3.01 8.38
N ILE A 181 -2.15 -4.13 7.76
CA ILE A 181 -1.62 -4.60 6.49
C ILE A 181 -2.79 -4.89 5.55
N ALA A 182 -2.67 -4.56 4.27
CA ALA A 182 -3.70 -4.79 3.26
C ALA A 182 -3.22 -5.74 2.15
N LYS A 183 -4.09 -6.61 1.63
CA LYS A 183 -3.80 -7.46 0.45
C LYS A 183 -3.67 -6.65 -0.84
N ARG A 184 -4.20 -5.43 -0.86
CA ARG A 184 -4.05 -4.43 -1.90
C ARG A 184 -3.72 -3.11 -1.24
N SER A 185 -2.49 -2.64 -1.42
CA SER A 185 -1.99 -1.45 -0.75
C SER A 185 -2.16 -0.20 -1.61
N GLY A 186 -2.47 0.93 -0.97
CA GLY A 186 -2.42 2.25 -1.60
C GLY A 186 -1.06 2.56 -2.20
N HIS A 187 0.02 2.13 -1.56
CA HIS A 187 1.39 2.30 -2.03
C HIS A 187 1.63 1.67 -3.41
N SER A 188 1.02 0.52 -3.72
CA SER A 188 1.16 -0.12 -5.04
C SER A 188 0.52 0.67 -6.18
N ARG A 189 -0.26 1.73 -5.87
CA ARG A 189 -0.83 2.65 -6.84
C ARG A 189 0.03 3.90 -7.08
N GLY A 190 1.14 4.04 -6.34
CA GLY A 190 2.14 5.10 -6.52
C GLY A 190 1.74 6.49 -6.03
N ALA A 191 0.70 6.59 -5.19
CA ALA A 191 0.24 7.87 -4.65
C ALA A 191 0.17 7.89 -3.11
N THR A 192 0.69 6.86 -2.45
CA THR A 192 0.72 6.74 -0.99
C THR A 192 2.16 6.79 -0.50
N VAL A 193 2.37 7.42 0.64
CA VAL A 193 3.66 7.60 1.28
C VAL A 193 3.56 7.34 2.78
N ASP A 194 4.63 6.78 3.34
CA ASP A 194 4.88 6.74 4.77
C ASP A 194 6.00 7.73 5.08
N VAL A 195 5.70 8.73 5.91
CA VAL A 195 6.55 9.92 6.08
C VAL A 195 6.63 10.38 7.52
N GLY A 196 7.79 10.88 7.90
CA GLY A 196 8.04 11.58 9.16
C GLY A 196 8.73 12.92 8.92
N LEU A 197 9.19 13.54 10.01
CA LEU A 197 9.91 14.82 9.98
C LEU A 197 11.27 14.69 10.67
N LEU A 198 12.23 15.42 10.14
CA LEU A 198 13.55 15.65 10.72
C LEU A 198 13.70 17.13 11.07
N LYS A 199 14.41 17.44 12.15
CA LYS A 199 14.79 18.81 12.50
C LYS A 199 16.03 19.22 11.71
N LEU A 200 15.99 20.35 11.03
CA LEU A 200 17.09 20.86 10.21
C LEU A 200 18.17 21.62 11.00
N SER A 201 17.87 22.00 12.25
CA SER A 201 18.85 22.69 13.10
C SER A 201 18.92 22.06 14.48
N SER A 202 20.16 21.90 14.99
CA SER A 202 20.45 21.46 16.35
C SER A 202 20.04 22.45 17.45
N ASN A 203 19.51 23.61 17.11
CA ASN A 203 19.12 24.67 18.06
C ASN A 203 17.77 24.46 18.72
N HIS A 204 17.06 23.39 18.45
CA HIS A 204 15.85 23.01 19.19
C HIS A 204 16.24 22.22 20.44
N SER A 205 16.95 22.90 21.36
CA SER A 205 17.30 22.41 22.69
C SER A 205 16.13 22.46 23.68
N GLY A 206 14.97 22.04 23.24
CA GLY A 206 13.75 22.02 24.04
C GLY A 206 12.95 20.75 23.82
N ASP A 207 13.65 19.67 23.52
CA ASP A 207 12.99 18.41 23.23
C ASP A 207 12.47 17.79 24.52
N ASP A 208 11.24 18.09 24.78
CA ASP A 208 10.44 17.26 25.67
C ASP A 208 10.01 15.97 24.91
N PHE A 209 11.02 15.16 24.53
CA PHE A 209 10.79 13.75 24.35
C PHE A 209 10.28 13.26 25.70
N GLY A 210 8.97 13.20 25.83
CA GLY A 210 8.27 13.00 27.09
C GLY A 210 8.93 11.93 27.96
N ARG A 211 9.23 12.28 29.20
CA ARG A 211 9.95 11.45 30.17
C ARG A 211 9.21 10.16 30.53
N GLU A 212 7.93 10.06 30.18
CA GLU A 212 7.09 8.89 30.42
C GLU A 212 6.53 8.41 29.07
N ARG A 213 7.16 7.39 28.50
CA ARG A 213 6.68 6.73 27.29
C ARG A 213 6.23 5.31 27.61
N PRO A 214 5.17 4.83 26.93
CA PRO A 214 4.88 3.41 26.93
C PRO A 214 6.11 2.65 26.40
N ALA A 215 6.45 1.52 27.00
CA ALA A 215 7.62 0.72 26.60
C ALA A 215 7.44 -0.02 25.24
N LYS A 216 6.30 0.19 24.57
CA LYS A 216 5.94 -0.48 23.33
C LYS A 216 6.47 0.27 22.11
N CYS A 217 6.92 -0.47 21.10
CA CYS A 217 7.26 0.08 19.78
C CYS A 217 8.24 1.26 19.80
N GLN A 218 9.28 1.16 20.61
CA GLN A 218 10.28 2.23 20.76
C GLN A 218 11.71 1.70 20.59
N HIS A 219 11.88 0.62 19.83
CA HIS A 219 13.17 -0.02 19.64
C HIS A 219 14.20 0.88 18.93
N ARG A 220 13.71 1.92 18.21
CA ARG A 220 14.56 2.90 17.49
C ARG A 220 14.64 4.26 18.19
N PHE A 221 14.00 4.45 19.33
CA PHE A 221 13.85 5.76 19.95
C PHE A 221 15.17 6.54 20.10
N GLU A 222 16.20 5.93 20.71
CA GLU A 222 17.49 6.60 20.93
C GLU A 222 18.20 6.91 19.62
N ARG A 223 18.10 6.02 18.62
CA ARG A 223 18.64 6.23 17.28
C ARG A 223 17.90 7.35 16.57
N SER A 224 16.58 7.31 16.49
CA SER A 224 15.76 8.32 15.85
C SER A 224 16.00 9.71 16.46
N LYS A 225 16.14 9.78 17.79
CA LYS A 225 16.47 11.00 18.50
C LYS A 225 17.86 11.53 18.09
N ALA A 226 18.86 10.66 18.03
CA ALA A 226 20.24 11.03 17.63
C ALA A 226 20.29 11.50 16.16
N GLU A 227 19.47 10.95 15.29
CA GLU A 227 19.33 11.31 13.88
C GLU A 227 18.46 12.55 13.65
N GLY A 228 17.89 13.15 14.70
CA GLY A 228 17.11 14.39 14.63
C GLY A 228 15.63 14.20 14.27
N HIS A 229 15.10 13.00 14.35
CA HIS A 229 13.67 12.76 14.12
C HIS A 229 12.77 13.56 15.08
N VAL A 230 11.64 13.99 14.57
CA VAL A 230 10.56 14.55 15.38
C VAL A 230 9.85 13.41 16.09
N ASP A 231 9.52 13.63 17.38
CA ASP A 231 8.80 12.65 18.18
C ASP A 231 7.31 12.58 17.83
N PHE A 232 6.87 11.46 17.29
CA PHE A 232 5.45 11.17 17.03
C PHE A 232 4.83 10.18 18.05
N GLY A 233 5.57 9.80 19.12
CA GLY A 233 5.08 8.97 20.23
C GLY A 233 5.16 7.47 19.99
N SER A 234 5.30 6.98 18.76
CA SER A 234 5.63 5.61 18.41
C SER A 234 6.59 5.59 17.24
N ASP A 235 7.36 4.51 17.10
CA ASP A 235 8.17 4.28 15.90
C ASP A 235 7.30 4.00 14.67
N TYR A 236 7.86 4.14 13.49
CA TYR A 236 7.25 3.72 12.22
C TYR A 236 6.96 2.21 12.23
N ASP A 237 5.86 1.79 11.59
CA ASP A 237 5.39 0.40 11.57
C ASP A 237 5.03 -0.20 12.95
N CYS A 238 4.81 0.63 13.96
CA CYS A 238 4.23 0.16 15.22
C CYS A 238 2.73 -0.16 15.04
N PHE A 239 2.38 -1.41 14.92
CA PHE A 239 0.99 -1.87 14.78
C PHE A 239 0.31 -1.95 16.16
N ASP A 240 -0.07 -0.80 16.67
CA ASP A 240 -0.70 -0.61 17.96
C ASP A 240 -1.63 0.62 17.93
N ALA A 241 -2.65 0.65 18.77
CA ALA A 241 -3.57 1.79 18.89
C ALA A 241 -2.86 3.11 19.25
N MET A 242 -1.70 3.04 19.87
CA MET A 242 -0.88 4.22 20.13
C MET A 242 -0.40 4.91 18.84
N SER A 243 -0.31 4.20 17.71
CA SER A 243 0.06 4.76 16.40
C SER A 243 -1.11 5.44 15.67
N HIS A 244 -2.35 5.25 16.14
CA HIS A 244 -3.49 5.96 15.57
C HIS A 244 -3.27 7.46 15.69
N THR A 245 -3.52 8.20 14.61
CA THR A 245 -3.20 9.64 14.52
C THR A 245 -3.78 10.47 15.67
N ALA A 246 -5.01 10.14 16.10
CA ALA A 246 -5.70 10.80 17.20
C ALA A 246 -5.49 10.12 18.58
N SER A 247 -4.55 9.18 18.71
CA SER A 247 -4.29 8.48 19.98
C SER A 247 -3.92 9.44 21.08
N ARG A 248 -4.48 9.18 22.26
CA ARG A 248 -4.15 9.91 23.51
C ARG A 248 -3.17 9.15 24.40
N GLU A 249 -2.67 8.02 23.94
CA GLU A 249 -1.68 7.19 24.65
C GLU A 249 -0.25 7.70 24.48
N VAL A 250 -0.08 8.79 23.73
CA VAL A 250 1.22 9.43 23.48
C VAL A 250 1.29 10.81 24.17
N SER A 251 2.50 11.39 24.24
CA SER A 251 2.69 12.69 24.83
C SER A 251 1.88 13.79 24.11
N ARG A 252 1.55 14.87 24.83
CA ARG A 252 0.92 16.04 24.21
C ARG A 252 1.74 16.59 23.04
N HIS A 253 3.06 16.61 23.20
CA HIS A 253 3.98 17.08 22.15
C HIS A 253 3.91 16.18 20.91
N ALA A 254 3.89 14.86 21.06
CA ALA A 254 3.71 13.94 19.95
C ALA A 254 2.35 14.13 19.24
N MET A 255 1.27 14.38 19.98
CA MET A 255 -0.03 14.73 19.37
C MET A 255 0.03 16.05 18.59
N GLU A 256 0.74 17.05 19.06
CA GLU A 256 0.93 18.33 18.36
C GLU A 256 1.74 18.12 17.07
N ASN A 257 2.79 17.30 17.11
CA ASN A 257 3.58 16.93 15.93
C ASN A 257 2.76 16.18 14.88
N ARG A 258 1.93 15.20 15.29
CA ARG A 258 1.02 14.49 14.38
C ARG A 258 0.04 15.46 13.71
N ARG A 259 -0.55 16.37 14.49
CA ARG A 259 -1.47 17.38 13.96
C ARG A 259 -0.78 18.27 12.93
N TYR A 260 0.42 18.75 13.22
CA TYR A 260 1.21 19.55 12.27
C TYR A 260 1.47 18.80 10.97
N LEU A 261 1.91 17.51 11.05
CA LEU A 261 2.16 16.70 9.86
C LEU A 261 0.88 16.52 9.03
N VAL A 262 -0.24 16.17 9.66
CA VAL A 262 -1.53 16.03 8.98
C VAL A 262 -1.96 17.34 8.31
N GLU A 263 -1.84 18.48 9.01
CA GLU A 263 -2.23 19.77 8.47
C GLU A 263 -1.38 20.20 7.27
N VAL A 264 -0.06 20.00 7.32
CA VAL A 264 0.82 20.38 6.20
C VAL A 264 0.63 19.44 5.00
N MET A 265 0.48 18.14 5.21
CA MET A 265 0.21 17.17 4.15
C MET A 265 -1.14 17.44 3.47
N ALA A 266 -2.18 17.73 4.25
CA ALA A 266 -3.53 18.03 3.73
C ALA A 266 -3.58 19.26 2.83
N ARG A 267 -2.77 20.31 3.09
CA ARG A 267 -2.67 21.50 2.23
C ARG A 267 -2.30 21.19 0.78
N PHE A 268 -1.62 20.08 0.57
CA PHE A 268 -1.14 19.65 -0.76
C PHE A 268 -1.85 18.40 -1.27
N GLY A 269 -3.00 18.05 -0.69
CA GLY A 269 -3.90 17.02 -1.18
C GLY A 269 -3.61 15.61 -0.68
N PHE A 270 -2.81 15.46 0.37
CA PHE A 270 -2.59 14.17 1.02
C PHE A 270 -3.59 13.97 2.17
N GLU A 271 -4.24 12.82 2.20
CA GLU A 271 -5.17 12.38 3.24
C GLU A 271 -4.51 11.34 4.13
N ASN A 272 -4.55 11.55 5.45
CA ASN A 272 -3.98 10.62 6.42
C ASN A 272 -4.87 9.40 6.62
N TYR A 273 -4.27 8.24 6.83
CA TYR A 273 -4.94 7.05 7.35
C TYR A 273 -4.97 7.10 8.88
N ASP A 274 -6.16 7.09 9.47
CA ASP A 274 -6.39 7.37 10.90
C ASP A 274 -5.71 6.40 11.87
N LYS A 275 -5.36 5.18 11.42
CA LYS A 275 -4.68 4.17 12.25
C LYS A 275 -3.15 4.28 12.26
N GLU A 276 -2.58 5.14 11.40
CA GLU A 276 -1.13 5.25 11.20
C GLU A 276 -0.76 6.72 11.00
N TRP A 277 -0.05 7.32 11.98
CA TRP A 277 0.30 8.73 11.93
C TRP A 277 1.21 9.10 10.74
N TRP A 278 1.94 8.13 10.20
CA TRP A 278 2.89 8.30 9.07
C TRP A 278 2.27 8.15 7.69
N HIS A 279 1.08 7.50 7.56
CA HIS A 279 0.52 7.03 6.30
C HIS A 279 -0.41 8.05 5.64
N PHE A 280 -0.06 8.46 4.41
CA PHE A 280 -0.80 9.48 3.66
C PHE A 280 -1.00 9.07 2.21
N THR A 281 -2.20 9.28 1.68
CA THR A 281 -2.53 9.06 0.26
C THR A 281 -2.87 10.39 -0.42
N TYR A 282 -2.20 10.69 -1.53
CA TYR A 282 -2.50 11.85 -2.36
C TYR A 282 -3.87 11.70 -3.03
N ARG A 283 -4.71 12.70 -2.88
CA ARG A 283 -6.04 12.79 -3.49
C ARG A 283 -6.11 14.04 -4.39
N PRO A 284 -6.23 13.93 -5.71
CA PRO A 284 -6.67 12.80 -6.55
C PRO A 284 -5.58 11.80 -6.89
N GLU A 285 -5.84 10.51 -6.73
CA GLU A 285 -4.94 9.44 -7.17
C GLU A 285 -4.93 9.34 -8.69
N PRO A 286 -3.74 9.30 -9.35
CA PRO A 286 -3.66 9.12 -10.80
C PRO A 286 -4.11 7.72 -11.25
N PHE A 287 -3.92 6.69 -10.42
CA PHE A 287 -4.16 5.29 -10.75
C PHE A 287 -4.98 4.56 -9.67
N PRO A 288 -6.24 4.96 -9.39
CA PRO A 288 -6.99 4.47 -8.23
C PRO A 288 -7.28 2.95 -8.27
N GLU A 289 -7.23 2.33 -9.46
CA GLU A 289 -7.54 0.91 -9.67
C GLU A 289 -6.34 0.08 -10.14
N THR A 290 -5.16 0.69 -10.39
CA THR A 290 -3.98 0.01 -10.91
C THR A 290 -2.96 -0.26 -9.82
N TYR A 291 -2.64 -1.53 -9.60
CA TYR A 291 -1.63 -1.98 -8.66
C TYR A 291 -0.40 -2.41 -9.44
N PHE A 292 0.63 -1.59 -9.40
CA PHE A 292 1.89 -1.83 -10.11
C PHE A 292 2.75 -2.87 -9.39
N ASP A 293 3.66 -3.51 -10.15
CA ASP A 293 4.55 -4.54 -9.60
C ASP A 293 5.99 -4.48 -10.16
N PHE A 294 6.43 -3.32 -10.70
CA PHE A 294 7.82 -3.15 -11.11
C PHE A 294 8.75 -3.08 -9.87
N PRO A 295 9.97 -3.64 -9.95
CA PRO A 295 10.93 -3.59 -8.84
C PRO A 295 11.42 -2.15 -8.60
N ILE A 296 11.81 -1.87 -7.37
CA ILE A 296 12.45 -0.61 -7.01
C ILE A 296 13.94 -0.79 -7.19
N THR A 297 14.49 -0.24 -8.26
CA THR A 297 15.91 -0.32 -8.62
C THR A 297 16.35 0.99 -9.27
N ASP A 298 17.65 1.27 -9.22
CA ASP A 298 18.30 2.41 -9.88
C ASP A 298 18.68 2.11 -11.35
N GLU A 299 18.42 0.88 -11.81
CA GLU A 299 18.72 0.38 -13.17
C GLU A 299 17.59 0.64 -14.16
#